data_76119c39fb5bd1a384beac50a03ae648
#
_entry.id   76119c39fb5bd1a384beac50a03ae648
#
_cell.length_a   1.000
_cell.length_b   1.000
_cell.length_c   1.000
_cell.angle_alpha   90.00
_cell.angle_beta   90.00
_cell.angle_gamma   90.00
#
_symmetry.space_group_name_H-M   'P 1'
#
loop_
_entity.id
_entity.type
_entity.pdbx_description
1 polymer ?
#
loop_
_entity_poly.entity_id
_entity_poly.type
_entity_poly.pdbx_seq_one_letter_code
_entity_poly.pdbx_strand_id
1 'polypeptide(L)'
;MLGPDGASLRRRWIAKVTPHRAPRPTQARPYAHERSATKLETGSLGESSVAVVTPTLLIVDDEKSTRDGLRTALEDKFDVYAAADAAGAWLLLDKEPVDVLLTDLRMAGDDGLALIRKAKALPKPPVCILMTAYGSEDLAVEAMKQGADDYISKGRLQIDELELRIQRALRRNRLETENEQLHQRLDQRFGMESFIGETPSIREVFEQIQQIGPSTATVLITGESGTGKELVAKAIHQLSRRARGPLVTVNCAALPATLLEAELFGHEKGAFTGANERRIGRVEQAQGGTLFLDEIGEIDATTQVKLLRLIGERTYERLGSGKTQSADVRFLSATNKDLKTLVRAGTFREDLYFRIAVVPIHLPPLRERVADIPLLISSFLKEFARENDKKVTAFSTEAMELMLRYRWPGNVRELRASIEHAVVLCRGDQVLPRDLPASVREPLIEALPITQVPMANLPPGRLSLREAEKQLIIHALKECDGNRTEAAQKLGVSRRTLHRKLHEFELHDL
;
A
#
# COMPACT_ATOMS: atom_id res chain seq x y z
N MET A 1 -12.39 57.81 -14.80
CA MET A 1 -11.11 58.38 -15.29
C MET A 1 -10.04 57.29 -15.22
N LEU A 2 -9.57 56.92 -16.42
CA LEU A 2 -8.24 56.43 -16.77
C LEU A 2 -7.78 55.17 -16.05
N GLY A 3 -7.45 54.03 -16.62
CA GLY A 3 -7.03 53.68 -17.96
C GLY A 3 -6.07 52.51 -17.84
N PRO A 4 -5.91 51.64 -18.80
CA PRO A 4 -5.28 50.32 -18.64
C PRO A 4 -3.79 50.42 -18.93
N ASP A 5 -2.99 49.49 -18.39
CA ASP A 5 -1.77 48.95 -19.02
C ASP A 5 -1.05 47.98 -18.07
N GLY A 6 -0.87 46.73 -18.52
CA GLY A 6 -0.17 45.70 -17.75
C GLY A 6 0.04 44.40 -18.50
N ALA A 7 0.17 44.47 -19.83
CA ALA A 7 0.60 43.35 -20.63
C ALA A 7 1.99 43.63 -21.20
N SER A 8 3.06 43.12 -20.55
CA SER A 8 4.35 42.78 -21.21
C SER A 8 5.40 42.43 -20.18
N LEU A 9 5.64 41.16 -19.98
CA LEU A 9 6.92 40.56 -19.48
C LEU A 9 6.88 39.04 -19.58
N ARG A 10 6.56 38.57 -20.79
CA ARG A 10 6.95 37.22 -21.22
C ARG A 10 7.70 37.39 -22.54
N ARG A 11 9.01 37.25 -22.51
CA ARG A 11 9.92 36.83 -23.59
C ARG A 11 11.29 37.45 -23.35
N ARG A 12 12.22 36.60 -22.94
CA ARG A 12 13.66 36.59 -23.30
C ARG A 12 14.41 35.82 -22.23
N TRP A 13 14.77 34.62 -22.58
CA TRP A 13 16.06 33.99 -22.31
C TRP A 13 16.10 32.64 -23.03
N ILE A 14 16.33 32.74 -24.38
CA ILE A 14 16.92 31.66 -25.15
C ILE A 14 18.21 32.27 -25.71
N ALA A 15 19.32 31.96 -25.12
CA ALA A 15 20.63 32.25 -25.68
C ALA A 15 21.45 30.95 -25.71
N LYS A 16 21.59 30.45 -26.91
CA LYS A 16 22.69 29.71 -27.53
C LYS A 16 23.87 29.40 -26.61
N VAL A 17 24.14 28.13 -26.34
CA VAL A 17 25.44 27.62 -25.97
C VAL A 17 25.84 26.56 -27.02
N THR A 18 26.84 26.91 -27.82
CA THR A 18 27.56 26.04 -28.76
C THR A 18 28.44 25.06 -27.97
N PRO A 19 28.62 23.81 -28.43
CA PRO A 19 29.42 22.81 -27.72
C PRO A 19 30.91 23.03 -28.01
N HIS A 20 31.70 23.31 -26.96
CA HIS A 20 33.17 23.24 -27.00
C HIS A 20 33.61 21.77 -26.96
N ARG A 21 34.43 21.45 -27.92
CA ARG A 21 35.15 20.19 -28.16
C ARG A 21 36.10 19.89 -26.98
N ALA A 22 35.90 18.73 -26.31
CA ALA A 22 36.80 18.23 -25.28
C ALA A 22 38.12 17.69 -25.88
N PRO A 23 39.28 17.88 -25.23
CA PRO A 23 40.53 17.25 -25.61
C PRO A 23 40.58 15.77 -25.21
N ARG A 24 41.26 14.97 -26.07
CA ARG A 24 41.48 13.53 -25.88
C ARG A 24 42.38 13.24 -24.69
N PRO A 25 42.12 12.20 -23.86
CA PRO A 25 43.07 11.81 -22.82
C PRO A 25 44.23 11.00 -23.38
N THR A 26 45.38 11.32 -22.92
CA THR A 26 46.66 10.64 -23.16
C THR A 26 46.68 9.29 -22.43
N GLN A 27 47.12 8.26 -23.12
CA GLN A 27 47.31 6.91 -22.61
C GLN A 27 48.34 6.84 -21.48
N ALA A 28 47.92 6.35 -20.29
CA ALA A 28 48.81 5.80 -19.30
C ALA A 28 48.57 4.30 -19.15
N ARG A 29 49.66 3.54 -19.27
CA ARG A 29 49.69 2.07 -19.26
C ARG A 29 49.34 1.51 -17.85
N PRO A 30 48.61 0.39 -17.74
CA PRO A 30 48.40 -0.28 -16.47
C PRO A 30 49.59 -1.21 -16.14
N TYR A 31 50.04 -1.17 -14.89
CA TYR A 31 50.86 -2.21 -14.30
C TYR A 31 49.96 -3.42 -13.93
N ALA A 32 50.18 -4.52 -14.62
CA ALA A 32 49.59 -5.81 -14.30
C ALA A 32 50.39 -6.48 -13.19
N HIS A 33 49.72 -6.89 -12.12
CA HIS A 33 50.14 -7.98 -11.26
C HIS A 33 49.20 -9.15 -11.42
N GLU A 34 49.66 -10.12 -12.22
CA GLU A 34 49.09 -11.47 -12.27
C GLU A 34 49.32 -12.19 -10.93
N ARG A 35 48.24 -12.71 -10.35
CA ARG A 35 48.33 -13.84 -9.45
C ARG A 35 47.39 -14.94 -9.96
N SER A 36 48.03 -16.05 -10.26
CA SER A 36 47.53 -17.30 -10.77
C SER A 36 46.37 -17.87 -9.96
N ALA A 37 45.31 -18.19 -10.66
CA ALA A 37 44.20 -19.03 -10.15
C ALA A 37 44.56 -20.50 -10.40
N THR A 38 44.66 -21.29 -9.34
CA THR A 38 44.70 -22.75 -9.40
C THR A 38 43.25 -23.27 -9.30
N LYS A 39 42.84 -23.97 -10.34
CA LYS A 39 41.57 -24.72 -10.44
C LYS A 39 41.52 -25.84 -9.43
N LEU A 40 40.45 -25.97 -8.69
CA LEU A 40 39.92 -27.21 -8.17
C LEU A 40 38.40 -27.23 -8.37
N GLU A 41 37.98 -28.09 -9.28
CA GLU A 41 36.59 -28.47 -9.52
C GLU A 41 36.11 -29.40 -8.39
N THR A 42 35.04 -29.02 -7.70
CA THR A 42 34.06 -29.96 -7.16
C THR A 42 32.71 -29.27 -7.16
N GLY A 43 31.76 -29.89 -7.87
CA GLY A 43 30.41 -29.37 -8.01
C GLY A 43 29.58 -29.53 -6.73
N SER A 44 28.75 -28.56 -6.43
CA SER A 44 27.38 -28.71 -5.91
C SER A 44 26.67 -27.35 -5.81
N LEU A 45 25.46 -27.31 -6.35
CA LEU A 45 24.27 -26.50 -5.99
C LEU A 45 24.47 -25.01 -5.69
N GLY A 46 23.86 -24.20 -6.56
CA GLY A 46 23.75 -22.76 -6.55
C GLY A 46 23.45 -22.08 -5.22
N GLU A 47 24.46 -21.47 -4.66
CA GLU A 47 24.33 -20.34 -3.76
C GLU A 47 24.74 -19.09 -4.53
N SER A 48 23.80 -18.15 -4.65
CA SER A 48 24.08 -16.81 -5.16
C SER A 48 25.14 -16.16 -4.27
N SER A 49 26.38 -16.10 -4.75
CA SER A 49 27.45 -15.38 -4.04
C SER A 49 27.10 -13.88 -4.05
N VAL A 50 26.46 -13.42 -2.98
CA VAL A 50 26.44 -12.00 -2.64
C VAL A 50 27.89 -11.60 -2.39
N ALA A 51 28.47 -10.79 -3.25
CA ALA A 51 29.78 -10.21 -3.03
C ALA A 51 29.75 -9.53 -1.65
N VAL A 52 30.53 -10.04 -0.71
CA VAL A 52 30.69 -9.44 0.61
C VAL A 52 31.46 -8.13 0.38
N VAL A 53 30.74 -7.02 0.30
CA VAL A 53 31.33 -5.68 0.23
C VAL A 53 31.93 -5.39 1.61
N THR A 54 33.24 -5.28 1.69
CA THR A 54 33.97 -4.95 2.93
C THR A 54 33.61 -3.50 3.30
N PRO A 55 33.11 -3.21 4.52
CA PRO A 55 32.75 -1.85 4.92
C PRO A 55 33.99 -0.93 4.99
N THR A 56 33.82 0.32 4.55
CA THR A 56 34.88 1.32 4.56
C THR A 56 34.91 2.06 5.89
N LEU A 57 36.08 2.05 6.56
CA LEU A 57 36.33 2.69 7.85
C LEU A 57 37.33 3.87 7.70
N LEU A 58 36.93 5.04 8.11
CA LEU A 58 37.82 6.22 8.21
C LEU A 58 38.20 6.46 9.67
N ILE A 59 39.51 6.37 9.97
CA ILE A 59 40.11 6.65 11.28
C ILE A 59 40.70 8.07 11.25
N VAL A 60 40.29 8.89 12.23
CA VAL A 60 40.78 10.28 12.37
C VAL A 60 41.33 10.48 13.77
N ASP A 61 42.61 10.70 13.86
CA ASP A 61 43.35 10.88 15.12
C ASP A 61 44.64 11.66 14.81
N ASP A 62 45.06 12.59 15.65
CA ASP A 62 46.29 13.36 15.43
C ASP A 62 47.54 12.54 15.83
N GLU A 63 47.39 11.52 16.67
CA GLU A 63 48.49 10.65 17.09
C GLU A 63 48.74 9.54 16.06
N LYS A 64 49.91 9.58 15.43
CA LYS A 64 50.28 8.62 14.39
C LYS A 64 50.29 7.17 14.89
N SER A 65 50.78 6.93 16.11
CA SER A 65 50.85 5.60 16.72
C SER A 65 49.47 4.96 16.86
N THR A 66 48.46 5.74 17.28
CA THR A 66 47.07 5.29 17.42
C THR A 66 46.47 4.98 16.05
N ARG A 67 46.68 5.84 15.06
CA ARG A 67 46.20 5.58 13.67
C ARG A 67 46.79 4.32 13.07
N ASP A 68 48.12 4.17 13.13
CA ASP A 68 48.79 3.00 12.54
C ASP A 68 48.42 1.71 13.27
N GLY A 69 48.28 1.74 14.60
CA GLY A 69 47.86 0.60 15.40
C GLY A 69 46.43 0.16 15.10
N LEU A 70 45.47 1.10 15.05
CA LEU A 70 44.08 0.81 14.71
C LEU A 70 43.94 0.32 13.27
N ARG A 71 44.67 0.91 12.33
CA ARG A 71 44.70 0.47 10.95
C ARG A 71 45.12 -0.99 10.83
N THR A 72 46.27 -1.34 11.40
CA THR A 72 46.79 -2.72 11.35
C THR A 72 45.83 -3.72 12.02
N ALA A 73 45.15 -3.31 13.08
CA ALA A 73 44.24 -4.19 13.82
C ALA A 73 42.91 -4.41 13.09
N LEU A 74 42.48 -3.49 12.21
CA LEU A 74 41.17 -3.52 11.58
C LEU A 74 41.19 -3.79 10.07
N GLU A 75 42.36 -3.77 9.40
CA GLU A 75 42.50 -3.94 7.95
C GLU A 75 42.10 -5.34 7.44
N ASP A 76 42.04 -6.34 8.30
CA ASP A 76 41.59 -7.68 7.94
C ASP A 76 40.07 -7.73 7.67
N LYS A 77 39.28 -6.80 8.24
CA LYS A 77 37.80 -6.82 8.23
C LYS A 77 37.17 -5.58 7.61
N PHE A 78 37.91 -4.50 7.49
CA PHE A 78 37.47 -3.21 6.96
C PHE A 78 38.45 -2.69 5.91
N ASP A 79 37.95 -1.93 4.93
CA ASP A 79 38.79 -1.09 4.07
C ASP A 79 39.11 0.20 4.82
N VAL A 80 40.37 0.33 5.33
CA VAL A 80 40.72 1.35 6.32
C VAL A 80 41.45 2.52 5.69
N TYR A 81 40.85 3.69 5.78
CA TYR A 81 41.44 4.99 5.51
C TYR A 81 41.86 5.69 6.81
N ALA A 82 42.84 6.53 6.78
CA ALA A 82 43.34 7.27 7.93
C ALA A 82 43.62 8.72 7.61
N ALA A 83 43.21 9.64 8.50
CA ALA A 83 43.48 11.06 8.42
C ALA A 83 44.08 11.57 9.74
N ALA A 84 44.95 12.57 9.68
CA ALA A 84 45.60 13.15 10.85
C ALA A 84 44.78 14.30 11.48
N ASP A 85 43.85 14.86 10.72
CA ASP A 85 43.06 16.04 11.09
C ASP A 85 41.68 15.99 10.43
N ALA A 86 40.79 16.89 10.85
CA ALA A 86 39.44 16.98 10.30
C ALA A 86 39.40 17.45 8.85
N ALA A 87 40.40 18.24 8.38
CA ALA A 87 40.46 18.70 7.00
C ALA A 87 40.78 17.56 6.04
N GLY A 88 41.76 16.72 6.38
CA GLY A 88 42.10 15.50 5.65
C GLY A 88 40.97 14.48 5.67
N ALA A 89 40.29 14.33 6.79
CA ALA A 89 39.10 13.47 6.92
C ALA A 89 37.95 13.92 6.00
N TRP A 90 37.72 15.23 5.93
CA TRP A 90 36.69 15.80 5.05
C TRP A 90 36.95 15.55 3.57
N LEU A 91 38.21 15.68 3.15
CA LEU A 91 38.59 15.36 1.76
C LEU A 91 38.35 13.89 1.38
N LEU A 92 38.48 12.99 2.35
CA LEU A 92 38.18 11.55 2.15
C LEU A 92 36.66 11.30 2.13
N LEU A 93 35.93 11.92 3.04
CA LEU A 93 34.44 11.80 3.09
C LEU A 93 33.75 12.32 1.83
N ASP A 94 34.38 13.30 1.12
CA ASP A 94 33.86 13.85 -0.13
C ASP A 94 34.16 12.96 -1.35
N LYS A 95 35.25 12.18 -1.29
CA LYS A 95 35.73 11.37 -2.42
C LYS A 95 35.32 9.91 -2.37
N GLU A 96 35.27 9.34 -1.18
CA GLU A 96 35.07 7.91 -0.96
C GLU A 96 33.81 7.65 -0.15
N PRO A 97 33.08 6.57 -0.46
CA PRO A 97 31.92 6.17 0.32
C PRO A 97 32.38 5.57 1.67
N VAL A 98 32.38 6.37 2.71
CA VAL A 98 32.75 5.93 4.06
C VAL A 98 31.52 5.41 4.80
N ASP A 99 31.59 4.16 5.29
CA ASP A 99 30.51 3.54 6.08
C ASP A 99 30.65 3.85 7.58
N VAL A 100 31.88 3.98 8.08
CA VAL A 100 32.17 4.24 9.50
C VAL A 100 33.22 5.35 9.63
N LEU A 101 32.92 6.35 10.45
CA LEU A 101 33.86 7.39 10.88
C LEU A 101 34.22 7.14 12.35
N LEU A 102 35.49 6.84 12.61
CA LEU A 102 36.04 6.69 13.95
C LEU A 102 36.94 7.89 14.19
N THR A 103 36.57 8.85 15.04
CA THR A 103 37.30 10.11 15.24
C THR A 103 37.67 10.33 16.70
N ASP A 104 38.87 10.87 16.93
CA ASP A 104 39.23 11.40 18.25
C ASP A 104 38.41 12.66 18.57
N LEU A 105 38.14 12.87 19.84
CA LEU A 105 37.47 14.06 20.35
C LEU A 105 38.35 15.31 20.19
N ARG A 106 39.63 15.20 20.55
CA ARG A 106 40.58 16.33 20.56
C ARG A 106 41.66 16.12 19.50
N MET A 107 41.63 16.90 18.45
CA MET A 107 42.64 16.91 17.41
C MET A 107 43.24 18.33 17.28
N ALA A 108 44.48 18.43 16.76
CA ALA A 108 45.12 19.72 16.55
C ALA A 108 44.32 20.57 15.52
N GLY A 109 43.64 21.62 16.03
CA GLY A 109 42.94 22.60 15.20
C GLY A 109 41.44 22.46 15.06
N ASP A 110 40.87 21.26 15.21
CA ASP A 110 39.42 20.99 15.06
C ASP A 110 38.90 20.01 16.12
N ASP A 111 37.63 20.17 16.50
CA ASP A 111 36.92 19.26 17.42
C ASP A 111 36.28 18.09 16.62
N GLY A 112 36.52 16.84 17.05
CA GLY A 112 35.92 15.65 16.48
C GLY A 112 34.39 15.68 16.46
N LEU A 113 33.76 16.38 17.40
CA LEU A 113 32.33 16.62 17.39
C LEU A 113 31.86 17.51 16.22
N ALA A 114 32.68 18.50 15.85
CA ALA A 114 32.41 19.34 14.69
C ALA A 114 32.48 18.53 13.38
N LEU A 115 33.43 17.59 13.29
CA LEU A 115 33.53 16.66 12.17
C LEU A 115 32.32 15.74 12.08
N ILE A 116 31.86 15.16 13.21
CA ILE A 116 30.67 14.30 13.28
C ILE A 116 29.43 15.07 12.80
N ARG A 117 29.21 16.30 13.27
CA ARG A 117 28.07 17.13 12.84
C ARG A 117 28.08 17.36 11.33
N LYS A 118 29.21 17.63 10.74
CA LYS A 118 29.34 17.80 9.28
C LYS A 118 29.10 16.48 8.54
N ALA A 119 29.65 15.35 9.03
CA ALA A 119 29.48 14.04 8.43
C ALA A 119 28.01 13.56 8.47
N LYS A 120 27.29 13.87 9.54
CA LYS A 120 25.84 13.55 9.68
C LYS A 120 24.94 14.39 8.77
N ALA A 121 25.44 15.50 8.21
CA ALA A 121 24.71 16.29 7.22
C ALA A 121 24.87 15.78 5.77
N LEU A 122 25.68 14.77 5.53
CA LEU A 122 25.85 14.16 4.21
C LEU A 122 24.58 13.41 3.75
N PRO A 123 24.32 13.28 2.44
CA PRO A 123 23.19 12.51 1.92
C PRO A 123 23.16 11.04 2.34
N LYS A 124 24.34 10.44 2.58
CA LYS A 124 24.53 9.12 3.19
C LYS A 124 25.47 9.27 4.37
N PRO A 125 24.96 9.58 5.56
CA PRO A 125 25.79 9.79 6.72
C PRO A 125 26.45 8.49 7.18
N PRO A 126 27.78 8.50 7.46
CA PRO A 126 28.45 7.35 8.04
C PRO A 126 27.99 7.09 9.48
N VAL A 127 28.22 5.89 9.96
CA VAL A 127 28.18 5.59 11.40
C VAL A 127 29.36 6.33 12.06
N CYS A 128 29.08 7.19 13.04
CA CYS A 128 30.08 8.03 13.70
C CYS A 128 30.36 7.52 15.10
N ILE A 129 31.59 7.11 15.38
CA ILE A 129 32.04 6.64 16.70
C ILE A 129 33.11 7.60 17.20
N LEU A 130 32.90 8.13 18.42
CA LEU A 130 33.84 9.07 19.05
C LEU A 130 34.83 8.32 19.94
N MET A 131 36.11 8.57 19.77
CA MET A 131 37.19 8.13 20.69
C MET A 131 37.52 9.27 21.68
N THR A 132 37.77 8.93 22.93
CA THR A 132 38.19 9.91 23.95
C THR A 132 39.21 9.33 24.91
N ALA A 133 40.20 10.10 25.29
CA ALA A 133 41.18 9.70 26.30
C ALA A 133 40.57 9.65 27.73
N TYR A 134 39.56 10.46 28.00
CA TYR A 134 38.89 10.58 29.29
C TYR A 134 37.41 10.26 29.15
N GLY A 135 36.98 9.11 29.71
CA GLY A 135 35.58 8.72 29.74
C GLY A 135 34.82 9.41 30.84
N SER A 136 34.36 10.67 30.66
CA SER A 136 33.34 11.25 31.53
C SER A 136 31.97 10.98 30.91
N GLU A 137 30.98 10.61 31.77
CA GLU A 137 29.60 10.37 31.34
C GLU A 137 29.00 11.61 30.67
N ASP A 138 29.38 12.83 31.10
CA ASP A 138 28.91 14.06 30.49
C ASP A 138 29.33 14.25 29.03
N LEU A 139 30.58 13.89 28.71
CA LEU A 139 31.09 13.95 27.34
C LEU A 139 30.43 12.91 26.42
N ALA A 140 30.12 11.74 26.95
CA ALA A 140 29.38 10.72 26.23
C ALA A 140 27.98 11.22 25.86
N VAL A 141 27.25 11.81 26.82
CA VAL A 141 25.92 12.37 26.58
C VAL A 141 25.97 13.52 25.56
N GLU A 142 27.00 14.37 25.63
CA GLU A 142 27.21 15.47 24.67
C GLU A 142 27.46 14.94 23.26
N ALA A 143 28.31 13.92 23.11
CA ALA A 143 28.60 13.27 21.83
C ALA A 143 27.35 12.68 21.18
N MET A 144 26.54 11.96 21.95
CA MET A 144 25.27 11.40 21.47
C MET A 144 24.26 12.48 21.05
N LYS A 145 24.16 13.60 21.80
CA LYS A 145 23.31 14.74 21.42
C LYS A 145 23.77 15.41 20.13
N GLN A 146 25.07 15.36 19.82
CA GLN A 146 25.64 15.96 18.61
C GLN A 146 25.66 15.00 17.41
N GLY A 147 25.12 13.79 17.54
CA GLY A 147 24.90 12.85 16.44
C GLY A 147 25.92 11.69 16.36
N ALA A 148 26.75 11.48 17.37
CA ALA A 148 27.54 10.27 17.45
C ALA A 148 26.63 9.06 17.67
N ASP A 149 26.92 7.93 17.01
CA ASP A 149 26.18 6.68 17.17
C ASP A 149 26.68 5.85 18.34
N ASP A 150 27.95 6.01 18.70
CA ASP A 150 28.58 5.42 19.90
C ASP A 150 29.83 6.21 20.30
N TYR A 151 30.36 5.93 21.51
CA TYR A 151 31.62 6.48 21.97
C TYR A 151 32.49 5.40 22.64
N ILE A 152 33.82 5.59 22.62
CA ILE A 152 34.79 4.62 23.17
C ILE A 152 35.90 5.37 23.90
N SER A 153 36.32 4.84 25.07
CA SER A 153 37.49 5.35 25.81
C SER A 153 38.78 4.69 25.31
N LYS A 154 39.77 5.52 24.87
CA LYS A 154 41.10 5.03 24.42
C LYS A 154 41.82 4.25 25.52
N GLY A 155 41.67 4.62 26.80
CA GLY A 155 42.37 3.99 27.92
C GLY A 155 41.90 2.53 28.24
N ARG A 156 40.79 2.08 27.67
CA ARG A 156 40.24 0.73 27.81
C ARG A 156 39.93 0.09 26.45
N LEU A 157 40.55 0.61 25.38
CA LEU A 157 40.26 0.13 24.03
C LEU A 157 40.76 -1.30 23.85
N GLN A 158 39.82 -2.23 23.76
CA GLN A 158 40.06 -3.59 23.26
C GLN A 158 39.58 -3.69 21.82
N ILE A 159 40.41 -4.20 20.92
CA ILE A 159 40.10 -4.26 19.49
C ILE A 159 38.83 -5.06 19.23
N ASP A 160 38.67 -6.18 19.92
CA ASP A 160 37.47 -7.04 19.76
C ASP A 160 36.18 -6.30 20.20
N GLU A 161 36.25 -5.45 21.24
CA GLU A 161 35.11 -4.64 21.69
C GLU A 161 34.81 -3.52 20.68
N LEU A 162 35.82 -2.84 20.16
CA LEU A 162 35.66 -1.81 19.13
C LEU A 162 35.00 -2.41 17.87
N GLU A 163 35.49 -3.53 17.42
CA GLU A 163 34.94 -4.24 16.27
C GLU A 163 33.47 -4.63 16.48
N LEU A 164 33.14 -5.20 17.65
CA LEU A 164 31.74 -5.55 17.96
C LEU A 164 30.82 -4.32 17.99
N ARG A 165 31.31 -3.17 18.48
CA ARG A 165 30.56 -1.91 18.49
C ARG A 165 30.35 -1.38 17.07
N ILE A 166 31.39 -1.38 16.24
CA ILE A 166 31.30 -1.00 14.83
C ILE A 166 30.25 -1.88 14.10
N GLN A 167 30.34 -3.18 14.26
CA GLN A 167 29.40 -4.12 13.60
C GLN A 167 27.96 -3.91 14.08
N ARG A 168 27.72 -3.67 15.36
CA ARG A 168 26.38 -3.38 15.90
C ARG A 168 25.83 -2.08 15.35
N ALA A 169 26.65 -1.03 15.30
CA ALA A 169 26.23 0.25 14.79
C ALA A 169 25.96 0.22 13.27
N LEU A 170 26.79 -0.47 12.49
CA LEU A 170 26.54 -0.71 11.06
C LEU A 170 25.27 -1.50 10.83
N ARG A 171 25.03 -2.58 11.59
CA ARG A 171 23.81 -3.37 11.49
C ARG A 171 22.56 -2.55 11.81
N ARG A 172 22.62 -1.71 12.84
CA ARG A 172 21.52 -0.82 13.22
C ARG A 172 21.24 0.20 12.10
N ASN A 173 22.25 0.88 11.57
CA ASN A 173 22.13 1.84 10.49
C ASN A 173 21.58 1.19 9.21
N ARG A 174 22.04 -0.01 8.87
CA ARG A 174 21.52 -0.78 7.72
C ARG A 174 20.03 -1.11 7.87
N LEU A 175 19.62 -1.57 9.06
CA LEU A 175 18.21 -1.87 9.33
C LEU A 175 17.33 -0.61 9.31
N GLU A 176 17.82 0.52 9.83
CA GLU A 176 17.13 1.82 9.79
C GLU A 176 16.98 2.29 8.34
N THR A 177 18.05 2.23 7.53
CA THR A 177 18.02 2.61 6.10
C THR A 177 17.12 1.68 5.29
N GLU A 178 17.16 0.37 5.52
CA GLU A 178 16.30 -0.60 4.85
C GLU A 178 14.83 -0.37 5.21
N ASN A 179 14.55 -0.07 6.47
CA ASN A 179 13.21 0.28 6.94
C ASN A 179 12.71 1.57 6.28
N GLU A 180 13.53 2.62 6.21
CA GLU A 180 13.20 3.87 5.51
C GLU A 180 12.95 3.64 4.01
N GLN A 181 13.77 2.83 3.36
CA GLN A 181 13.58 2.47 1.94
C GLN A 181 12.30 1.66 1.72
N LEU A 182 11.99 0.74 2.64
CA LEU A 182 10.73 -0.02 2.59
C LEU A 182 9.54 0.91 2.80
N HIS A 183 9.62 1.84 3.74
CA HIS A 183 8.58 2.86 3.92
C HIS A 183 8.43 3.75 2.68
N GLN A 184 9.52 4.25 2.09
CA GLN A 184 9.47 5.03 0.85
C GLN A 184 8.86 4.24 -0.33
N ARG A 185 9.19 2.95 -0.47
CA ARG A 185 8.56 2.07 -1.48
C ARG A 185 7.07 1.86 -1.22
N LEU A 186 6.67 1.71 0.04
CA LEU A 186 5.28 1.64 0.43
C LEU A 186 4.56 2.97 0.16
N ASP A 187 5.21 4.10 0.44
CA ASP A 187 4.67 5.44 0.17
C ASP A 187 4.47 5.69 -1.32
N GLN A 188 5.43 5.32 -2.17
CA GLN A 188 5.29 5.39 -3.62
C GLN A 188 4.20 4.44 -4.16
N ARG A 189 4.04 3.26 -3.55
CA ARG A 189 3.06 2.27 -3.98
C ARG A 189 1.64 2.55 -3.47
N PHE A 190 1.49 3.24 -2.35
CA PHE A 190 0.22 3.45 -1.65
C PHE A 190 -0.05 4.91 -1.25
N GLY A 191 0.80 5.86 -1.65
CA GLY A 191 0.64 7.29 -1.39
C GLY A 191 -0.50 7.92 -2.19
N MET A 192 -0.72 9.22 -1.98
CA MET A 192 -1.70 10.01 -2.74
C MET A 192 -1.50 9.91 -4.26
N GLU A 193 -0.26 9.68 -4.72
CA GLU A 193 0.09 9.49 -6.13
C GLU A 193 -0.52 8.21 -6.74
N SER A 194 -0.83 7.21 -5.92
CA SER A 194 -1.49 5.97 -6.37
C SER A 194 -3.01 6.10 -6.46
N PHE A 195 -3.59 7.18 -5.92
CA PHE A 195 -5.02 7.45 -5.99
C PHE A 195 -5.34 8.30 -7.22
N ILE A 196 -5.66 7.63 -8.32
CA ILE A 196 -5.84 8.24 -9.64
C ILE A 196 -7.28 8.75 -9.78
N GLY A 197 -7.43 10.03 -10.15
CA GLY A 197 -8.71 10.64 -10.47
C GLY A 197 -8.63 12.16 -10.55
N GLU A 198 -9.39 12.74 -11.46
CA GLU A 198 -9.44 14.19 -11.70
C GLU A 198 -10.86 14.75 -11.66
N THR A 199 -11.87 13.91 -11.49
CA THR A 199 -13.26 14.35 -11.38
C THR A 199 -13.46 15.21 -10.13
N PRO A 200 -14.39 16.19 -10.16
CA PRO A 200 -14.66 17.07 -9.02
C PRO A 200 -14.98 16.30 -7.74
N SER A 201 -15.74 15.21 -7.85
CA SER A 201 -16.11 14.37 -6.70
C SER A 201 -14.90 13.69 -6.03
N ILE A 202 -13.89 13.30 -6.81
CA ILE A 202 -12.65 12.72 -6.28
C ILE A 202 -11.71 13.81 -5.74
N ARG A 203 -11.65 14.98 -6.37
CA ARG A 203 -10.89 16.12 -5.84
C ARG A 203 -11.38 16.56 -4.47
N GLU A 204 -12.71 16.60 -4.27
CA GLU A 204 -13.29 16.87 -2.96
C GLU A 204 -12.85 15.84 -1.90
N VAL A 205 -12.82 14.55 -2.25
CA VAL A 205 -12.28 13.51 -1.38
C VAL A 205 -10.81 13.75 -1.05
N PHE A 206 -9.98 14.18 -2.02
CA PHE A 206 -8.58 14.52 -1.77
C PHE A 206 -8.41 15.69 -0.80
N GLU A 207 -9.19 16.75 -0.98
CA GLU A 207 -9.18 17.91 -0.09
C GLU A 207 -9.57 17.49 1.34
N GLN A 208 -10.61 16.67 1.49
CA GLN A 208 -11.01 16.11 2.78
C GLN A 208 -9.89 15.28 3.42
N ILE A 209 -9.22 14.40 2.66
CA ILE A 209 -8.09 13.60 3.14
C ILE A 209 -6.96 14.49 3.63
N GLN A 210 -6.60 15.55 2.89
CA GLN A 210 -5.53 16.49 3.28
C GLN A 210 -5.87 17.24 4.57
N GLN A 211 -7.11 17.69 4.74
CA GLN A 211 -7.57 18.39 5.93
C GLN A 211 -7.62 17.48 7.16
N ILE A 212 -8.07 16.23 6.99
CA ILE A 212 -8.28 15.27 8.07
C ILE A 212 -6.96 14.56 8.45
N GLY A 213 -6.03 14.40 7.52
CA GLY A 213 -4.76 13.70 7.73
C GLY A 213 -4.08 14.06 9.04
N PRO A 214 -3.74 15.34 9.31
CA PRO A 214 -3.03 15.76 10.52
C PRO A 214 -3.83 15.62 11.81
N SER A 215 -5.15 15.41 11.76
CA SER A 215 -6.03 15.30 12.93
C SER A 215 -5.94 13.91 13.58
N THR A 216 -6.45 13.80 14.81
CA THR A 216 -6.62 12.52 15.53
C THR A 216 -8.05 11.99 15.45
N ALA A 217 -8.92 12.66 14.70
CA ALA A 217 -10.33 12.32 14.58
C ALA A 217 -10.54 10.91 13.99
N THR A 218 -11.60 10.25 14.46
CA THR A 218 -12.07 8.99 13.89
C THR A 218 -12.74 9.27 12.55
N VAL A 219 -12.44 8.48 11.53
CA VAL A 219 -12.95 8.65 10.18
C VAL A 219 -13.74 7.41 9.76
N LEU A 220 -14.93 7.64 9.19
CA LEU A 220 -15.74 6.60 8.56
C LEU A 220 -15.72 6.78 7.05
N ILE A 221 -15.14 5.82 6.34
CA ILE A 221 -15.05 5.79 4.87
C ILE A 221 -16.19 4.91 4.34
N THR A 222 -17.09 5.49 3.56
CA THR A 222 -18.22 4.79 2.95
C THR A 222 -18.08 4.72 1.44
N GLY A 223 -18.63 3.70 0.83
CA GLY A 223 -18.63 3.52 -0.62
C GLY A 223 -18.73 2.05 -1.00
N GLU A 224 -19.11 1.79 -2.23
CA GLU A 224 -19.26 0.44 -2.75
C GLU A 224 -17.98 -0.39 -2.67
N SER A 225 -18.12 -1.71 -2.79
CA SER A 225 -16.94 -2.59 -2.87
C SER A 225 -16.07 -2.23 -4.08
N GLY A 226 -14.74 -2.18 -3.87
CA GLY A 226 -13.80 -1.92 -4.95
C GLY A 226 -13.61 -0.43 -5.33
N THR A 227 -14.20 0.52 -4.61
CA THR A 227 -14.02 1.98 -4.86
C THR A 227 -12.68 2.54 -4.44
N GLY A 228 -11.93 1.84 -3.56
CA GLY A 228 -10.61 2.27 -3.09
C GLY A 228 -10.58 2.73 -1.61
N LYS A 229 -11.54 2.30 -0.77
CA LYS A 229 -11.62 2.68 0.66
C LYS A 229 -10.31 2.43 1.42
N GLU A 230 -9.62 1.33 1.13
CA GLU A 230 -8.33 1.00 1.75
C GLU A 230 -7.22 2.00 1.35
N LEU A 231 -7.20 2.46 0.10
CA LEU A 231 -6.23 3.48 -0.35
C LEU A 231 -6.45 4.80 0.36
N VAL A 232 -7.72 5.19 0.58
CA VAL A 232 -8.06 6.39 1.37
C VAL A 232 -7.56 6.26 2.81
N ALA A 233 -7.76 5.11 3.45
CA ALA A 233 -7.27 4.87 4.81
C ALA A 233 -5.73 4.96 4.89
N LYS A 234 -5.02 4.39 3.92
CA LYS A 234 -3.56 4.51 3.80
C LYS A 234 -3.11 5.97 3.62
N ALA A 235 -3.76 6.72 2.71
CA ALA A 235 -3.46 8.13 2.49
C ALA A 235 -3.68 8.99 3.76
N ILE A 236 -4.78 8.76 4.49
CA ILE A 236 -5.04 9.46 5.77
C ILE A 236 -3.97 9.13 6.81
N HIS A 237 -3.52 7.87 6.89
CA HIS A 237 -2.45 7.48 7.81
C HIS A 237 -1.13 8.17 7.46
N GLN A 238 -0.72 8.17 6.18
CA GLN A 238 0.51 8.79 5.70
C GLN A 238 0.57 10.31 5.96
N LEU A 239 -0.57 11.00 5.80
CA LEU A 239 -0.67 12.43 6.09
C LEU A 239 -0.83 12.73 7.59
N SER A 240 -0.88 11.71 8.45
CA SER A 240 -1.07 11.88 9.88
C SER A 240 0.24 12.11 10.63
N ARG A 241 0.13 12.65 11.85
CA ARG A 241 1.26 12.73 12.78
C ARG A 241 1.79 11.36 13.23
N ARG A 242 1.05 10.28 12.90
CA ARG A 242 1.36 8.87 13.21
C ARG A 242 1.87 8.10 12.00
N ALA A 243 2.26 8.79 10.91
CA ALA A 243 2.75 8.18 9.66
C ALA A 243 3.95 7.23 9.87
N ARG A 244 4.79 7.49 10.88
CA ARG A 244 5.91 6.63 11.26
C ARG A 244 5.51 5.42 12.12
N GLY A 245 4.30 5.43 12.67
CA GLY A 245 3.75 4.33 13.46
C GLY A 245 3.13 3.24 12.58
N PRO A 246 2.73 2.11 13.16
CA PRO A 246 2.13 1.03 12.41
C PRO A 246 0.73 1.40 11.88
N LEU A 247 0.41 1.00 10.64
CA LEU A 247 -0.94 0.91 10.12
C LEU A 247 -1.38 -0.55 10.15
N VAL A 248 -2.25 -0.88 11.09
CA VAL A 248 -2.78 -2.23 11.24
C VAL A 248 -4.17 -2.31 10.63
N THR A 249 -4.34 -3.15 9.62
CA THR A 249 -5.62 -3.37 8.92
C THR A 249 -6.28 -4.65 9.43
N VAL A 250 -7.58 -4.58 9.70
CA VAL A 250 -8.42 -5.71 10.05
C VAL A 250 -9.66 -5.71 9.18
N ASN A 251 -9.87 -6.80 8.43
CA ASN A 251 -11.10 -7.01 7.69
C ASN A 251 -12.10 -7.76 8.59
N CYS A 252 -13.16 -7.05 8.98
CA CYS A 252 -14.17 -7.58 9.90
C CYS A 252 -15.07 -8.66 9.28
N ALA A 253 -15.16 -8.72 7.95
CA ALA A 253 -15.94 -9.73 7.24
C ALA A 253 -15.19 -11.05 7.01
N ALA A 254 -13.86 -11.05 7.16
CA ALA A 254 -13.01 -12.19 6.78
C ALA A 254 -13.02 -13.32 7.82
N LEU A 255 -13.48 -13.08 9.06
CA LEU A 255 -13.39 -14.01 10.17
C LEU A 255 -14.75 -14.19 10.86
N PRO A 256 -15.07 -15.39 11.38
CA PRO A 256 -16.18 -15.57 12.30
C PRO A 256 -16.04 -14.65 13.52
N ALA A 257 -17.18 -14.23 14.10
CA ALA A 257 -17.23 -13.25 15.20
C ALA A 257 -16.27 -13.57 16.38
N THR A 258 -16.24 -14.82 16.83
CA THR A 258 -15.38 -15.27 17.93
C THR A 258 -13.88 -15.16 17.61
N LEU A 259 -13.50 -15.43 16.37
CA LEU A 259 -12.12 -15.29 15.92
C LEU A 259 -11.75 -13.83 15.67
N LEU A 260 -12.68 -13.02 15.17
CA LEU A 260 -12.49 -11.59 14.99
C LEU A 260 -12.20 -10.90 16.32
N GLU A 261 -12.96 -11.25 17.37
CA GLU A 261 -12.77 -10.72 18.71
C GLU A 261 -11.37 -11.09 19.27
N ALA A 262 -10.96 -12.35 19.13
CA ALA A 262 -9.62 -12.81 19.54
C ALA A 262 -8.50 -12.17 18.74
N GLU A 263 -8.70 -11.90 17.45
CA GLU A 263 -7.73 -11.21 16.60
C GLU A 263 -7.61 -9.73 16.98
N LEU A 264 -8.73 -9.04 17.23
CA LEU A 264 -8.76 -7.62 17.60
C LEU A 264 -8.11 -7.36 18.97
N PHE A 265 -8.59 -8.05 20.01
CA PHE A 265 -8.23 -7.75 21.39
C PHE A 265 -7.11 -8.64 21.94
N GLY A 266 -6.79 -9.74 21.26
CA GLY A 266 -5.88 -10.75 21.77
C GLY A 266 -6.52 -11.65 22.83
N HIS A 267 -5.82 -12.68 23.24
CA HIS A 267 -6.30 -13.63 24.25
C HIS A 267 -5.16 -14.10 25.17
N GLU A 268 -5.52 -14.42 26.39
CA GLU A 268 -4.66 -15.14 27.31
C GLU A 268 -4.79 -16.65 27.11
N LYS A 269 -3.82 -17.40 27.60
CA LYS A 269 -3.85 -18.86 27.56
C LYS A 269 -5.09 -19.40 28.27
N GLY A 270 -5.86 -20.27 27.61
CA GLY A 270 -7.08 -20.88 28.17
C GLY A 270 -8.35 -20.03 28.03
N ALA A 271 -8.32 -18.90 27.31
CA ALA A 271 -9.48 -18.03 27.12
C ALA A 271 -10.66 -18.70 26.39
N PHE A 272 -10.37 -19.67 25.51
CA PHE A 272 -11.35 -20.48 24.79
C PHE A 272 -10.74 -21.83 24.38
N THR A 273 -11.57 -22.77 23.90
CA THR A 273 -11.10 -24.08 23.42
C THR A 273 -10.16 -23.90 22.21
N GLY A 274 -8.86 -24.21 22.39
CA GLY A 274 -7.82 -23.99 21.39
C GLY A 274 -6.87 -22.83 21.70
N ALA A 275 -7.09 -22.04 22.73
CA ALA A 275 -6.19 -20.98 23.18
C ALA A 275 -5.00 -21.57 23.98
N ASN A 276 -4.08 -22.26 23.29
CA ASN A 276 -2.94 -22.95 23.91
C ASN A 276 -1.85 -21.98 24.42
N GLU A 277 -1.75 -20.80 23.80
CA GLU A 277 -0.77 -19.77 24.10
C GLU A 277 -1.42 -18.37 24.14
N ARG A 278 -0.76 -17.45 24.82
CA ARG A 278 -1.14 -16.03 24.78
C ARG A 278 -0.84 -15.45 23.41
N ARG A 279 -1.81 -14.69 22.83
CA ARG A 279 -1.62 -13.97 21.58
C ARG A 279 -1.94 -12.48 21.72
N ILE A 280 -1.05 -11.66 21.15
CA ILE A 280 -1.17 -10.21 21.08
C ILE A 280 -2.24 -9.84 20.05
N GLY A 281 -3.19 -8.95 20.42
CA GLY A 281 -4.25 -8.48 19.52
C GLY A 281 -3.80 -7.36 18.58
N ARG A 282 -4.62 -7.10 17.56
CA ARG A 282 -4.38 -6.04 16.56
C ARG A 282 -4.39 -4.65 17.18
N VAL A 283 -5.19 -4.41 18.20
CA VAL A 283 -5.20 -3.15 18.96
C VAL A 283 -3.82 -2.87 19.59
N GLU A 284 -3.21 -3.89 20.19
CA GLU A 284 -1.88 -3.77 20.78
C GLU A 284 -0.79 -3.59 19.73
N GLN A 285 -0.90 -4.27 18.58
CA GLN A 285 0.00 -4.10 17.44
C GLN A 285 -0.07 -2.69 16.82
N ALA A 286 -1.24 -2.04 16.90
CA ALA A 286 -1.47 -0.68 16.38
C ALA A 286 -1.05 0.43 17.35
N GLN A 287 -0.47 0.10 18.51
CA GLN A 287 -0.08 1.06 19.51
C GLN A 287 0.87 2.14 18.96
N GLY A 288 0.59 3.41 19.23
CA GLY A 288 1.32 4.56 18.66
C GLY A 288 1.01 4.86 17.20
N GLY A 289 0.20 4.03 16.52
CA GLY A 289 -0.13 4.11 15.10
C GLY A 289 -1.61 4.29 14.81
N THR A 290 -2.09 3.56 13.79
CA THR A 290 -3.47 3.62 13.28
C THR A 290 -4.04 2.21 13.14
N LEU A 291 -5.26 1.99 13.61
CA LEU A 291 -6.05 0.78 13.36
C LEU A 291 -7.12 1.09 12.32
N PHE A 292 -7.08 0.35 11.23
CA PHE A 292 -8.08 0.44 10.16
C PHE A 292 -8.99 -0.79 10.19
N LEU A 293 -10.29 -0.55 10.40
CA LEU A 293 -11.34 -1.56 10.46
C LEU A 293 -12.12 -1.55 9.16
N ASP A 294 -11.82 -2.49 8.26
CA ASP A 294 -12.55 -2.63 7.00
C ASP A 294 -13.81 -3.48 7.19
N GLU A 295 -14.88 -3.14 6.47
CA GLU A 295 -16.22 -3.73 6.54
C GLU A 295 -16.79 -3.76 7.97
N ILE A 296 -16.71 -2.62 8.68
CA ILE A 296 -17.17 -2.47 10.07
C ILE A 296 -18.65 -2.80 10.25
N GLY A 297 -19.45 -2.73 9.20
CA GLY A 297 -20.89 -3.10 9.21
C GLY A 297 -21.17 -4.60 9.34
N GLU A 298 -20.13 -5.45 9.39
CA GLU A 298 -20.27 -6.91 9.51
C GLU A 298 -20.07 -7.44 10.95
N ILE A 299 -19.68 -6.58 11.90
CA ILE A 299 -19.39 -6.99 13.28
C ILE A 299 -20.66 -7.34 14.07
N ASP A 300 -20.56 -8.35 14.91
CA ASP A 300 -21.62 -8.77 15.82
C ASP A 300 -21.82 -7.80 17.01
N ALA A 301 -22.96 -7.93 17.70
CA ALA A 301 -23.34 -7.05 18.80
C ALA A 301 -22.32 -7.05 19.95
N THR A 302 -21.68 -8.20 20.25
CA THR A 302 -20.68 -8.32 21.32
C THR A 302 -19.43 -7.52 21.00
N THR A 303 -18.92 -7.68 19.78
CA THR A 303 -17.75 -6.93 19.28
C THR A 303 -18.04 -5.42 19.22
N GLN A 304 -19.29 -5.01 18.85
CA GLN A 304 -19.70 -3.60 18.86
C GLN A 304 -19.57 -2.96 20.25
N VAL A 305 -19.96 -3.65 21.31
CA VAL A 305 -19.84 -3.16 22.70
C VAL A 305 -18.38 -2.96 23.09
N LYS A 306 -17.51 -3.91 22.76
CA LYS A 306 -16.07 -3.81 23.04
C LYS A 306 -15.38 -2.72 22.24
N LEU A 307 -15.75 -2.53 20.98
CA LEU A 307 -15.25 -1.44 20.15
C LEU A 307 -15.73 -0.08 20.65
N LEU A 308 -16.96 0.03 21.13
CA LEU A 308 -17.46 1.26 21.74
C LEU A 308 -16.59 1.69 22.93
N ARG A 309 -16.27 0.74 23.83
CA ARG A 309 -15.38 0.98 24.96
C ARG A 309 -13.97 1.37 24.50
N LEU A 310 -13.41 0.65 23.53
CA LEU A 310 -12.10 0.92 22.96
C LEU A 310 -11.99 2.32 22.35
N ILE A 311 -12.96 2.73 21.52
CA ILE A 311 -12.95 4.03 20.84
C ILE A 311 -13.29 5.17 21.81
N GLY A 312 -14.22 4.92 22.75
CA GLY A 312 -14.71 5.90 23.72
C GLY A 312 -13.75 6.17 24.87
N GLU A 313 -13.32 5.11 25.55
CA GLU A 313 -12.53 5.16 26.78
C GLU A 313 -11.02 4.99 26.52
N ARG A 314 -10.62 4.61 25.30
CA ARG A 314 -9.23 4.28 24.96
C ARG A 314 -8.67 3.12 25.80
N THR A 315 -9.55 2.18 26.18
CA THR A 315 -9.19 1.01 26.99
C THR A 315 -9.79 -0.26 26.40
N TYR A 316 -9.12 -1.38 26.62
CA TYR A 316 -9.58 -2.71 26.19
C TYR A 316 -9.07 -3.79 27.15
N GLU A 317 -9.64 -4.98 27.05
CA GLU A 317 -9.24 -6.18 27.79
C GLU A 317 -9.01 -7.32 26.81
N ARG A 318 -7.99 -8.15 27.04
CA ARG A 318 -7.81 -9.39 26.29
C ARG A 318 -8.86 -10.42 26.69
N LEU A 319 -9.21 -11.29 25.76
CA LEU A 319 -10.12 -12.41 26.09
C LEU A 319 -9.49 -13.29 27.17
N GLY A 320 -10.32 -13.64 28.18
CA GLY A 320 -9.86 -14.42 29.32
C GLY A 320 -9.04 -13.63 30.36
N SER A 321 -8.92 -12.31 30.21
CA SER A 321 -8.22 -11.45 31.16
C SER A 321 -9.15 -10.38 31.72
N GLY A 322 -9.12 -10.15 33.03
CA GLY A 322 -9.79 -9.00 33.68
C GLY A 322 -8.89 -7.76 33.77
N LYS A 323 -7.71 -7.78 33.09
CA LYS A 323 -6.77 -6.65 33.14
C LYS A 323 -7.06 -5.65 32.04
N THR A 324 -7.51 -4.45 32.40
CA THR A 324 -7.70 -3.33 31.49
C THR A 324 -6.37 -2.76 31.02
N GLN A 325 -6.26 -2.51 29.70
CA GLN A 325 -5.09 -1.96 29.03
C GLN A 325 -5.48 -0.67 28.30
N SER A 326 -4.56 0.30 28.23
CA SER A 326 -4.77 1.53 27.47
C SER A 326 -4.42 1.35 26.01
N ALA A 327 -5.16 2.03 25.10
CA ALA A 327 -4.95 2.03 23.67
C ALA A 327 -4.67 3.44 23.15
N ASP A 328 -3.41 3.71 22.79
CA ASP A 328 -3.04 4.94 22.08
C ASP A 328 -3.03 4.69 20.56
N VAL A 329 -4.24 4.64 19.97
CA VAL A 329 -4.46 4.27 18.58
C VAL A 329 -5.38 5.28 17.89
N ARG A 330 -5.09 5.68 16.64
CA ARG A 330 -6.04 6.38 15.77
C ARG A 330 -6.93 5.37 15.07
N PHE A 331 -8.24 5.62 15.03
CA PHE A 331 -9.22 4.72 14.42
C PHE A 331 -9.69 5.24 13.06
N LEU A 332 -9.62 4.38 12.05
CA LEU A 332 -10.24 4.55 10.74
C LEU A 332 -11.16 3.37 10.51
N SER A 333 -12.33 3.59 9.95
CA SER A 333 -13.31 2.54 9.66
C SER A 333 -13.81 2.65 8.23
N ALA A 334 -14.09 1.52 7.57
CA ALA A 334 -14.68 1.51 6.25
C ALA A 334 -15.86 0.52 6.17
N THR A 335 -16.82 0.80 5.30
CA THR A 335 -17.94 -0.08 5.02
C THR A 335 -18.58 0.21 3.66
N ASN A 336 -19.16 -0.82 3.05
CA ASN A 336 -20.03 -0.71 1.89
C ASN A 336 -21.52 -0.68 2.27
N LYS A 337 -21.86 -0.93 3.55
CA LYS A 337 -23.25 -0.95 4.05
C LYS A 337 -23.70 0.44 4.50
N ASP A 338 -24.99 0.71 4.37
CA ASP A 338 -25.62 1.87 5.00
C ASP A 338 -25.83 1.60 6.49
N LEU A 339 -24.89 2.09 7.31
CA LEU A 339 -24.94 1.94 8.77
C LEU A 339 -26.19 2.58 9.38
N LYS A 340 -26.72 3.66 8.79
CA LYS A 340 -27.97 4.30 9.29
C LYS A 340 -29.16 3.36 9.16
N THR A 341 -29.23 2.60 8.08
CA THR A 341 -30.25 1.57 7.89
C THR A 341 -30.07 0.43 8.89
N LEU A 342 -28.81 -0.02 9.15
CA LEU A 342 -28.53 -1.05 10.15
C LEU A 342 -28.86 -0.57 11.59
N VAL A 343 -28.65 0.69 11.91
CA VAL A 343 -29.07 1.30 13.20
C VAL A 343 -30.59 1.26 13.33
N ARG A 344 -31.34 1.67 12.29
CA ARG A 344 -32.80 1.61 12.30
C ARG A 344 -33.32 0.17 12.45
N ALA A 345 -32.64 -0.80 11.88
CA ALA A 345 -32.95 -2.22 11.99
C ALA A 345 -32.55 -2.84 13.36
N GLY A 346 -31.84 -2.09 14.22
CA GLY A 346 -31.36 -2.59 15.52
C GLY A 346 -30.18 -3.55 15.45
N THR A 347 -29.56 -3.74 14.27
CA THR A 347 -28.41 -4.65 14.07
C THR A 347 -27.07 -3.96 14.29
N PHE A 348 -27.04 -2.62 14.25
CA PHE A 348 -25.87 -1.81 14.58
C PHE A 348 -26.23 -0.79 15.64
N ARG A 349 -25.35 -0.63 16.64
CA ARG A 349 -25.60 0.28 17.78
C ARG A 349 -25.45 1.73 17.36
N GLU A 350 -26.39 2.56 17.77
CA GLU A 350 -26.40 4.00 17.48
C GLU A 350 -25.22 4.74 18.15
N ASP A 351 -24.89 4.37 19.39
CA ASP A 351 -23.77 4.95 20.14
C ASP A 351 -22.42 4.70 19.47
N LEU A 352 -22.20 3.50 18.94
CA LEU A 352 -21.01 3.17 18.17
C LEU A 352 -20.96 3.92 16.84
N TYR A 353 -22.11 4.03 16.14
CA TYR A 353 -22.19 4.79 14.89
C TYR A 353 -21.70 6.23 15.07
N PHE A 354 -22.20 6.95 16.08
CA PHE A 354 -21.76 8.33 16.34
C PHE A 354 -20.29 8.44 16.73
N ARG A 355 -19.72 7.39 17.33
CA ARG A 355 -18.29 7.37 17.72
C ARG A 355 -17.35 7.13 16.54
N ILE A 356 -17.77 6.32 15.55
CA ILE A 356 -16.96 6.05 14.35
C ILE A 356 -17.19 7.07 13.23
N ALA A 357 -18.37 7.67 13.14
CA ALA A 357 -18.77 8.59 12.08
C ALA A 357 -18.53 10.07 12.45
N VAL A 358 -17.42 10.38 13.13
CA VAL A 358 -17.06 11.76 13.50
C VAL A 358 -16.77 12.57 12.23
N VAL A 359 -15.99 12.00 11.31
CA VAL A 359 -15.74 12.60 9.99
C VAL A 359 -16.08 11.55 8.93
N PRO A 360 -17.22 11.67 8.26
CA PRO A 360 -17.58 10.79 7.16
C PRO A 360 -16.89 11.21 5.86
N ILE A 361 -16.32 10.24 5.14
CA ILE A 361 -15.83 10.39 3.76
C ILE A 361 -16.61 9.42 2.89
N HIS A 362 -17.19 9.91 1.80
CA HIS A 362 -17.93 9.11 0.84
C HIS A 362 -17.15 8.97 -0.47
N LEU A 363 -16.89 7.73 -0.90
CA LEU A 363 -16.24 7.42 -2.17
C LEU A 363 -17.30 7.14 -3.23
N PRO A 364 -17.36 7.96 -4.30
CA PRO A 364 -18.30 7.73 -5.38
C PRO A 364 -17.96 6.45 -6.16
N PRO A 365 -18.98 5.71 -6.62
CA PRO A 365 -18.77 4.55 -7.49
C PRO A 365 -18.20 4.97 -8.84
N LEU A 366 -17.54 4.06 -9.54
CA LEU A 366 -16.81 4.36 -10.78
C LEU A 366 -17.73 4.88 -11.90
N ARG A 367 -18.99 4.44 -11.94
CA ARG A 367 -20.01 4.95 -12.89
C ARG A 367 -20.37 6.43 -12.72
N GLU A 368 -20.09 7.03 -11.57
CA GLU A 368 -20.29 8.47 -11.30
C GLU A 368 -19.05 9.31 -11.59
N ARG A 369 -17.91 8.63 -11.90
CA ARG A 369 -16.64 9.27 -12.27
C ARG A 369 -16.05 8.70 -13.56
N VAL A 370 -16.88 8.55 -14.59
CA VAL A 370 -16.51 7.94 -15.87
C VAL A 370 -15.28 8.62 -16.51
N ALA A 371 -15.11 9.93 -16.30
CA ALA A 371 -13.95 10.67 -16.81
C ALA A 371 -12.61 10.20 -16.21
N ASP A 372 -12.62 9.50 -15.07
CA ASP A 372 -11.40 8.94 -14.47
C ASP A 372 -11.01 7.58 -15.09
N ILE A 373 -11.94 6.91 -15.80
CA ILE A 373 -11.70 5.57 -16.37
C ILE A 373 -10.50 5.55 -17.33
N PRO A 374 -10.33 6.47 -18.29
CA PRO A 374 -9.18 6.47 -19.18
C PRO A 374 -7.84 6.63 -18.45
N LEU A 375 -7.80 7.44 -17.38
CA LEU A 375 -6.61 7.62 -16.56
C LEU A 375 -6.24 6.34 -15.82
N LEU A 376 -7.24 5.67 -15.22
CA LEU A 376 -7.08 4.39 -14.56
C LEU A 376 -6.61 3.31 -15.54
N ILE A 377 -7.21 3.23 -16.73
CA ILE A 377 -6.81 2.30 -17.79
C ILE A 377 -5.35 2.53 -18.18
N SER A 378 -4.96 3.78 -18.42
CA SER A 378 -3.57 4.10 -18.82
C SER A 378 -2.56 3.70 -17.76
N SER A 379 -2.88 3.91 -16.48
CA SER A 379 -2.01 3.55 -15.36
C SER A 379 -1.89 2.04 -15.21
N PHE A 380 -3.00 1.31 -15.16
CA PHE A 380 -2.99 -0.14 -14.99
C PHE A 380 -2.42 -0.87 -16.21
N LEU A 381 -2.66 -0.34 -17.42
CA LEU A 381 -2.05 -0.90 -18.64
C LEU A 381 -0.52 -0.86 -18.55
N LYS A 382 0.06 0.27 -18.14
CA LYS A 382 1.52 0.40 -17.97
C LYS A 382 2.06 -0.53 -16.90
N GLU A 383 1.33 -0.65 -15.78
CA GLU A 383 1.68 -1.55 -14.68
C GLU A 383 1.74 -3.00 -15.17
N PHE A 384 0.63 -3.50 -15.74
CA PHE A 384 0.52 -4.91 -16.16
C PHE A 384 1.35 -5.25 -17.40
N ALA A 385 1.53 -4.31 -18.35
CA ALA A 385 2.43 -4.52 -19.47
C ALA A 385 3.88 -4.76 -19.00
N ARG A 386 4.33 -3.99 -18.01
CA ARG A 386 5.65 -4.15 -17.39
C ARG A 386 5.77 -5.46 -16.59
N GLU A 387 4.74 -5.79 -15.78
CA GLU A 387 4.75 -7.00 -14.95
C GLU A 387 4.74 -8.30 -15.78
N ASN A 388 4.09 -8.28 -16.95
CA ASN A 388 3.96 -9.45 -17.83
C ASN A 388 4.95 -9.43 -19.01
N ASP A 389 5.90 -8.48 -19.03
CA ASP A 389 6.86 -8.28 -20.14
C ASP A 389 6.18 -8.22 -21.52
N LYS A 390 5.03 -7.52 -21.58
CA LYS A 390 4.23 -7.33 -22.78
C LYS A 390 4.48 -5.97 -23.42
N LYS A 391 4.47 -5.92 -24.75
CA LYS A 391 4.61 -4.67 -25.53
C LYS A 391 3.28 -3.98 -25.81
N VAL A 392 2.29 -4.19 -24.94
CA VAL A 392 0.96 -3.58 -25.10
C VAL A 392 1.02 -2.12 -24.64
N THR A 393 0.63 -1.20 -25.54
CA THR A 393 0.74 0.24 -25.29
C THR A 393 -0.60 0.97 -25.24
N ALA A 394 -1.67 0.40 -25.83
CA ALA A 394 -2.96 1.06 -25.94
C ALA A 394 -4.13 0.07 -26.01
N PHE A 395 -5.33 0.59 -25.84
CA PHE A 395 -6.59 -0.06 -26.19
C PHE A 395 -7.04 0.43 -27.57
N SER A 396 -7.66 -0.44 -28.39
CA SER A 396 -8.33 0.00 -29.60
C SER A 396 -9.51 0.91 -29.24
N THR A 397 -9.94 1.76 -30.18
CA THR A 397 -11.10 2.66 -29.98
C THR A 397 -12.35 1.89 -29.56
N GLU A 398 -12.62 0.77 -30.20
CA GLU A 398 -13.77 -0.10 -29.90
C GLU A 398 -13.68 -0.71 -28.50
N ALA A 399 -12.48 -1.18 -28.10
CA ALA A 399 -12.27 -1.72 -26.75
C ALA A 399 -12.44 -0.62 -25.68
N MET A 400 -11.94 0.58 -25.94
CA MET A 400 -12.09 1.73 -25.05
C MET A 400 -13.57 2.13 -24.90
N GLU A 401 -14.34 2.15 -25.97
CA GLU A 401 -15.77 2.44 -25.91
C GLU A 401 -16.53 1.43 -25.06
N LEU A 402 -16.22 0.14 -25.16
CA LEU A 402 -16.81 -0.89 -24.30
C LEU A 402 -16.49 -0.65 -22.83
N MET A 403 -15.22 -0.33 -22.51
CA MET A 403 -14.78 -0.02 -21.16
C MET A 403 -15.47 1.21 -20.56
N LEU A 404 -15.75 2.23 -21.38
CA LEU A 404 -16.43 3.46 -20.93
C LEU A 404 -17.95 3.26 -20.75
N ARG A 405 -18.56 2.35 -21.53
CA ARG A 405 -20.00 2.08 -21.47
C ARG A 405 -20.38 1.11 -20.34
N TYR A 406 -19.45 0.31 -19.87
CA TYR A 406 -19.71 -0.66 -18.82
C TYR A 406 -19.89 0.00 -17.45
N ARG A 407 -20.83 -0.48 -16.64
CA ARG A 407 -21.22 0.14 -15.35
C ARG A 407 -20.26 -0.11 -14.19
N TRP A 408 -19.37 -1.07 -14.32
CA TRP A 408 -18.38 -1.44 -13.31
C TRP A 408 -18.96 -1.71 -11.92
N PRO A 409 -19.82 -2.72 -11.74
CA PRO A 409 -20.40 -3.05 -10.42
C PRO A 409 -19.34 -3.37 -9.37
N GLY A 410 -18.19 -3.94 -9.77
CA GLY A 410 -17.02 -4.13 -8.91
C GLY A 410 -16.05 -2.94 -8.87
N ASN A 411 -16.44 -1.79 -9.42
CA ASN A 411 -15.69 -0.53 -9.43
C ASN A 411 -14.25 -0.68 -9.93
N VAL A 412 -13.28 -0.04 -9.27
CA VAL A 412 -11.87 -0.05 -9.68
C VAL A 412 -11.24 -1.44 -9.55
N ARG A 413 -11.71 -2.27 -8.62
CA ARG A 413 -11.21 -3.65 -8.47
C ARG A 413 -11.55 -4.50 -9.70
N GLU A 414 -12.75 -4.40 -10.21
CA GLU A 414 -13.19 -5.10 -11.44
C GLU A 414 -12.51 -4.52 -12.69
N LEU A 415 -12.41 -3.19 -12.77
CA LEU A 415 -11.68 -2.53 -13.86
C LEU A 415 -10.24 -3.02 -13.93
N ARG A 416 -9.54 -3.05 -12.79
CA ARG A 416 -8.15 -3.51 -12.70
C ARG A 416 -7.99 -4.96 -13.15
N ALA A 417 -8.85 -5.85 -12.65
CA ALA A 417 -8.84 -7.27 -13.04
C ALA A 417 -9.16 -7.46 -14.54
N SER A 418 -10.06 -6.64 -15.09
CA SER A 418 -10.40 -6.68 -16.52
C SER A 418 -9.25 -6.22 -17.42
N ILE A 419 -8.46 -5.24 -16.98
CA ILE A 419 -7.28 -4.77 -17.70
C ILE A 419 -6.16 -5.82 -17.61
N GLU A 420 -5.93 -6.40 -16.44
CA GLU A 420 -4.96 -7.49 -16.25
C GLU A 420 -5.27 -8.67 -17.19
N HIS A 421 -6.53 -9.12 -17.19
CA HIS A 421 -7.01 -10.17 -18.10
C HIS A 421 -6.74 -9.81 -19.57
N ALA A 422 -7.07 -8.58 -19.97
CA ALA A 422 -6.89 -8.12 -21.34
C ALA A 422 -5.42 -8.08 -21.74
N VAL A 423 -4.53 -7.58 -20.88
CA VAL A 423 -3.09 -7.55 -21.14
C VAL A 423 -2.52 -8.97 -21.25
N VAL A 424 -2.92 -9.89 -20.38
CA VAL A 424 -2.44 -11.28 -20.40
C VAL A 424 -2.84 -11.97 -21.72
N LEU A 425 -4.08 -11.78 -22.18
CA LEU A 425 -4.60 -12.41 -23.41
C LEU A 425 -4.18 -11.68 -24.69
N CYS A 426 -3.82 -10.42 -24.61
CA CYS A 426 -3.40 -9.64 -25.78
C CYS A 426 -2.17 -10.25 -26.45
N ARG A 427 -2.25 -10.45 -27.77
CA ARG A 427 -1.17 -11.00 -28.61
C ARG A 427 -0.42 -9.93 -29.41
N GLY A 428 -0.97 -8.73 -29.51
CA GLY A 428 -0.42 -7.59 -30.25
C GLY A 428 0.09 -6.48 -29.33
N ASP A 429 0.20 -5.30 -29.89
CA ASP A 429 0.57 -4.06 -29.22
C ASP A 429 -0.63 -3.25 -28.70
N GLN A 430 -1.86 -3.66 -29.09
CA GLN A 430 -3.13 -3.05 -28.68
C GLN A 430 -4.11 -4.10 -28.21
N VAL A 431 -4.84 -3.77 -27.12
CA VAL A 431 -5.96 -4.55 -26.60
C VAL A 431 -7.17 -4.38 -27.53
N LEU A 432 -7.71 -5.48 -28.03
CA LEU A 432 -8.90 -5.53 -28.86
C LEU A 432 -10.13 -5.98 -28.04
N PRO A 433 -11.37 -5.77 -28.53
CA PRO A 433 -12.59 -6.23 -27.85
C PRO A 433 -12.57 -7.71 -27.44
N ARG A 434 -11.98 -8.57 -28.27
CA ARG A 434 -11.87 -10.02 -28.01
C ARG A 434 -11.00 -10.36 -26.79
N ASP A 435 -10.09 -9.47 -26.41
CA ASP A 435 -9.17 -9.67 -25.29
C ASP A 435 -9.81 -9.25 -23.95
N LEU A 436 -10.96 -8.54 -23.99
CA LEU A 436 -11.72 -8.15 -22.83
C LEU A 436 -12.52 -9.32 -22.25
N PRO A 437 -12.83 -9.31 -20.94
CA PRO A 437 -13.76 -10.28 -20.33
C PRO A 437 -15.14 -10.28 -21.00
N ALA A 438 -15.80 -11.42 -21.05
CA ALA A 438 -17.12 -11.55 -21.66
C ALA A 438 -18.17 -10.60 -21.05
N SER A 439 -18.12 -10.36 -19.73
CA SER A 439 -18.99 -9.43 -19.03
C SER A 439 -18.90 -7.98 -19.54
N VAL A 440 -17.72 -7.56 -19.99
CA VAL A 440 -17.49 -6.21 -20.54
C VAL A 440 -17.87 -6.14 -22.01
N ARG A 441 -17.63 -7.22 -22.76
CA ARG A 441 -17.96 -7.32 -24.20
C ARG A 441 -19.45 -7.38 -24.46
N GLU A 442 -20.13 -8.17 -23.68
CA GLU A 442 -21.58 -8.40 -23.73
C GLU A 442 -22.17 -7.79 -22.46
N PRO A 443 -22.41 -6.46 -22.43
CA PRO A 443 -23.09 -5.89 -21.28
C PRO A 443 -24.37 -6.70 -21.09
N LEU A 444 -24.52 -7.29 -19.91
CA LEU A 444 -25.78 -7.91 -19.51
C LEU A 444 -26.86 -6.95 -19.95
N ILE A 445 -27.66 -7.36 -20.94
CA ILE A 445 -28.93 -6.70 -21.22
C ILE A 445 -29.59 -6.73 -19.87
N GLU A 446 -29.54 -5.60 -19.13
CA GLU A 446 -30.34 -5.46 -17.91
C GLU A 446 -31.69 -5.99 -18.33
N ALA A 447 -32.08 -7.11 -17.73
CA ALA A 447 -33.46 -7.50 -17.81
C ALA A 447 -34.19 -6.20 -17.46
N LEU A 448 -34.78 -5.56 -18.49
CA LEU A 448 -35.65 -4.40 -18.32
C LEU A 448 -36.39 -4.70 -17.03
N PRO A 449 -36.45 -3.80 -16.04
CA PRO A 449 -37.19 -4.08 -14.83
C PRO A 449 -38.47 -4.67 -15.34
N ILE A 450 -38.69 -5.96 -15.03
CA ILE A 450 -39.94 -6.60 -15.39
C ILE A 450 -40.92 -5.60 -14.85
N THR A 451 -41.51 -4.82 -15.77
CA THR A 451 -42.52 -3.83 -15.43
C THR A 451 -43.45 -4.68 -14.62
N GLN A 452 -43.52 -4.42 -13.33
CA GLN A 452 -44.40 -5.15 -12.44
C GLN A 452 -45.74 -5.11 -13.14
N VAL A 453 -46.05 -6.17 -13.89
CA VAL A 453 -47.42 -6.40 -14.30
C VAL A 453 -48.12 -6.39 -12.95
N PRO A 454 -49.11 -5.52 -12.74
CA PRO A 454 -49.76 -5.42 -11.44
C PRO A 454 -50.27 -6.83 -11.12
N MET A 455 -49.61 -7.48 -10.19
CA MET A 455 -50.04 -8.78 -9.62
C MET A 455 -51.22 -8.51 -8.66
N ALA A 456 -52.14 -7.68 -9.10
CA ALA A 456 -53.43 -7.55 -8.47
C ALA A 456 -54.35 -8.63 -9.05
N ASN A 457 -54.51 -9.71 -8.32
CA ASN A 457 -55.45 -10.84 -8.48
C ASN A 457 -54.79 -12.20 -8.79
N LEU A 458 -53.76 -12.58 -8.07
CA LEU A 458 -53.44 -14.01 -7.93
C LEU A 458 -53.72 -14.42 -6.48
N PRO A 459 -54.59 -15.42 -6.21
CA PRO A 459 -54.77 -15.92 -4.86
C PRO A 459 -53.50 -16.60 -4.34
N PRO A 460 -53.20 -16.53 -3.03
CA PRO A 460 -52.01 -17.16 -2.45
C PRO A 460 -52.21 -18.70 -2.42
N GLY A 461 -51.70 -19.36 -3.46
CA GLY A 461 -51.74 -20.83 -3.54
C GLY A 461 -50.67 -21.29 -4.53
N ARG A 462 -49.88 -22.28 -4.13
CA ARG A 462 -48.84 -22.97 -4.86
C ARG A 462 -49.14 -23.10 -6.35
N LEU A 463 -48.58 -22.23 -7.20
CA LEU A 463 -48.61 -22.45 -8.65
C LEU A 463 -47.74 -23.67 -8.94
N SER A 464 -48.36 -24.76 -9.39
CA SER A 464 -47.63 -25.90 -9.92
C SER A 464 -46.97 -25.49 -11.25
N LEU A 465 -45.82 -26.07 -11.58
CA LEU A 465 -45.13 -25.84 -12.87
C LEU A 465 -46.10 -26.05 -14.05
N ARG A 466 -47.08 -26.92 -13.88
CA ARG A 466 -48.13 -27.25 -14.83
C ARG A 466 -49.12 -26.09 -15.07
N GLU A 467 -49.43 -25.33 -14.01
CA GLU A 467 -50.30 -24.15 -14.11
C GLU A 467 -49.61 -22.98 -14.78
N ALA A 468 -48.33 -22.77 -14.50
CA ALA A 468 -47.54 -21.74 -15.15
C ALA A 468 -47.35 -22.04 -16.66
N GLU A 469 -47.12 -23.30 -17.03
CA GLU A 469 -47.02 -23.73 -18.43
C GLU A 469 -48.36 -23.54 -19.18
N LYS A 470 -49.49 -23.85 -18.54
CA LYS A 470 -50.84 -23.63 -19.08
C LYS A 470 -51.11 -22.15 -19.38
N GLN A 471 -50.74 -21.25 -18.44
CA GLN A 471 -50.92 -19.81 -18.60
C GLN A 471 -50.07 -19.25 -19.73
N LEU A 472 -48.80 -19.68 -19.88
CA LEU A 472 -47.93 -19.28 -20.98
C LEU A 472 -48.49 -19.69 -22.33
N ILE A 473 -49.05 -20.89 -22.47
CA ILE A 473 -49.65 -21.38 -23.72
C ILE A 473 -50.90 -20.54 -24.06
N ILE A 474 -51.78 -20.26 -23.08
CA ILE A 474 -52.99 -19.44 -23.28
C ILE A 474 -52.59 -18.02 -23.74
N HIS A 475 -51.58 -17.43 -23.10
CA HIS A 475 -51.13 -16.07 -23.44
C HIS A 475 -50.57 -16.02 -24.88
N ALA A 476 -49.73 -16.98 -25.26
CA ALA A 476 -49.15 -17.05 -26.60
C ALA A 476 -50.21 -17.27 -27.69
N LEU A 477 -51.23 -18.06 -27.44
CA LEU A 477 -52.37 -18.26 -28.38
C LEU A 477 -53.21 -16.97 -28.52
N LYS A 478 -53.51 -16.27 -27.42
CA LYS A 478 -54.21 -14.98 -27.49
C LYS A 478 -53.48 -13.90 -28.23
N GLU A 479 -52.15 -13.82 -28.06
CA GLU A 479 -51.31 -12.83 -28.76
C GLU A 479 -51.12 -13.14 -30.25
N CYS A 480 -51.37 -14.38 -30.67
CA CYS A 480 -51.27 -14.81 -32.08
C CYS A 480 -52.67 -15.09 -32.67
N ASP A 481 -53.76 -14.55 -32.13
CA ASP A 481 -55.12 -14.68 -32.59
C ASP A 481 -55.52 -16.15 -32.94
N GLY A 482 -55.06 -17.11 -32.11
CA GLY A 482 -55.34 -18.53 -32.30
C GLY A 482 -54.41 -19.23 -33.30
N ASN A 483 -53.44 -18.56 -33.92
CA ASN A 483 -52.49 -19.17 -34.85
C ASN A 483 -51.49 -20.10 -34.17
N ARG A 484 -51.78 -21.40 -34.16
CA ARG A 484 -50.99 -22.44 -33.47
C ARG A 484 -49.55 -22.59 -33.97
N THR A 485 -49.29 -22.21 -35.23
CA THR A 485 -47.94 -22.29 -35.77
C THR A 485 -47.07 -21.16 -35.28
N GLU A 486 -47.58 -19.96 -35.24
CA GLU A 486 -46.92 -18.76 -34.76
C GLU A 486 -46.73 -18.77 -33.21
N ALA A 487 -47.77 -19.25 -32.48
CA ALA A 487 -47.69 -19.46 -31.04
C ALA A 487 -46.60 -20.50 -30.68
N ALA A 488 -46.46 -21.60 -31.43
CA ALA A 488 -45.40 -22.59 -31.20
C ALA A 488 -44.01 -21.99 -31.44
N GLN A 489 -43.85 -21.19 -32.45
CA GLN A 489 -42.61 -20.52 -32.77
C GLN A 489 -42.24 -19.50 -31.67
N LYS A 490 -43.18 -18.73 -31.16
CA LYS A 490 -43.03 -17.76 -30.09
C LYS A 490 -42.69 -18.41 -28.75
N LEU A 491 -43.21 -19.59 -28.46
CA LEU A 491 -42.91 -20.40 -27.29
C LEU A 491 -41.61 -21.22 -27.41
N GLY A 492 -40.96 -21.21 -28.57
CA GLY A 492 -39.74 -21.98 -28.80
C GLY A 492 -39.96 -23.51 -28.84
N VAL A 493 -41.18 -23.97 -29.11
CA VAL A 493 -41.55 -25.39 -29.15
C VAL A 493 -42.01 -25.83 -30.51
N SER A 494 -41.95 -27.14 -30.83
CA SER A 494 -42.48 -27.64 -32.09
C SER A 494 -44.03 -27.57 -32.09
N ARG A 495 -44.62 -27.33 -33.29
CA ARG A 495 -46.09 -27.35 -33.48
C ARG A 495 -46.72 -28.63 -32.90
N ARG A 496 -46.03 -29.77 -33.03
CA ARG A 496 -46.46 -31.07 -32.51
C ARG A 496 -46.46 -31.09 -30.95
N THR A 497 -45.49 -30.46 -30.33
CA THR A 497 -45.41 -30.33 -28.88
C THR A 497 -46.51 -29.44 -28.34
N LEU A 498 -46.76 -28.29 -28.99
CA LEU A 498 -47.86 -27.40 -28.61
C LEU A 498 -49.19 -28.09 -28.73
N HIS A 499 -49.45 -28.82 -29.85
CA HIS A 499 -50.70 -29.56 -30.05
C HIS A 499 -50.93 -30.64 -28.97
N ARG A 500 -49.89 -31.37 -28.55
CA ARG A 500 -49.95 -32.35 -27.47
C ARG A 500 -50.28 -31.66 -26.14
N LYS A 501 -49.70 -30.49 -25.88
CA LYS A 501 -49.92 -29.71 -24.64
C LYS A 501 -51.33 -29.10 -24.59
N LEU A 502 -51.87 -28.65 -25.73
CA LEU A 502 -53.24 -28.18 -25.83
C LEU A 502 -54.24 -29.31 -25.49
N HIS A 503 -53.95 -30.52 -25.94
CA HIS A 503 -54.74 -31.72 -25.60
C HIS A 503 -54.63 -32.09 -24.10
N GLU A 504 -53.40 -32.00 -23.54
CA GLU A 504 -53.12 -32.29 -22.13
C GLU A 504 -53.83 -31.31 -21.18
N PHE A 505 -53.97 -30.04 -21.58
CA PHE A 505 -54.58 -28.96 -20.80
C PHE A 505 -56.05 -28.70 -21.18
N GLU A 506 -56.67 -29.53 -22.05
CA GLU A 506 -58.07 -29.40 -22.52
C GLU A 506 -58.39 -28.01 -23.10
N LEU A 507 -57.44 -27.38 -23.80
CA LEU A 507 -57.58 -26.05 -24.39
C LEU A 507 -57.94 -26.19 -25.91
N HIS A 508 -59.08 -26.78 -26.25
CA HIS A 508 -59.48 -27.09 -27.62
C HIS A 508 -60.09 -25.89 -28.37
N ASP A 509 -60.68 -24.96 -27.61
CA ASP A 509 -61.52 -23.86 -28.10
C ASP A 509 -60.82 -22.50 -28.15
N LEU A 510 -59.50 -22.50 -28.05
CA LEU A 510 -58.65 -21.30 -28.12
C LEU A 510 -57.86 -21.28 -29.42
#